data_00778f9426034253b4be59d9ed2f3cdd
#
_entry.id   00778f9426034253b4be59d9ed2f3cdd
#
_cell.length_a   1.000
_cell.length_b   1.000
_cell.length_c   1.000
_cell.angle_alpha   90.00
_cell.angle_beta   90.00
_cell.angle_gamma   90.00
#
_symmetry.space_group_name_H-M   'P 1'
#
loop_
_entity.id
_entity.type
_entity.pdbx_description
1 polymer ?
#
loop_
_entity_poly.entity_id
_entity_poly.type
_entity_poly.pdbx_seq_one_letter_code
_entity_poly.pdbx_strand_id
1 'polypeptide(L)'
;VKEEESDEEYQDARNEIVELDLSDTEVKKEAKQSTPPQTTEPKEGEDDDDDDEPLAKKRKAAPRKRKVPTKKRKPPKITPYQRNTQRLFDNHPELKDVFPDLQNAPKYVPERAEQPAGLSIKLLPFQLEGLHWLLSQESSKYNGGVLADEMGMGKTIQTIALLMNDPTKRPSLVVAPTVALMQWKNEIDQHTNGKLKVYIFHGGNKTNNVAKLADYDVILTTYAVLESVFRKQTYGFKRKTGMIKEKSVLHNMDFYRVILDEAHNIKDRQSNTARAVNMIKTQKRWCLSGTPLQNRIGEMYSLIRFLNIEPFSKYFCTKCDCASKEWK
;
A
#
# COMPACT_ATOMS: atom_id res chain seq x y z
N VAL A 1 -9.57 -30.28 31.53
CA VAL A 1 -10.31 -29.08 31.95
C VAL A 1 -9.72 -27.81 31.29
N LYS A 2 -8.38 -27.64 31.21
CA LYS A 2 -7.77 -26.47 30.55
C LYS A 2 -7.69 -26.59 29.02
N GLU A 3 -7.70 -27.77 28.46
CA GLU A 3 -7.74 -28.02 27.01
C GLU A 3 -9.15 -27.84 26.45
N GLU A 4 -10.18 -28.23 27.20
CA GLU A 4 -11.59 -28.08 26.80
C GLU A 4 -12.01 -26.59 26.78
N GLU A 5 -11.58 -25.76 27.75
CA GLU A 5 -11.84 -24.31 27.74
C GLU A 5 -11.16 -23.59 26.53
N SER A 6 -10.01 -24.09 26.07
CA SER A 6 -9.33 -23.51 24.90
C SER A 6 -10.07 -23.84 23.58
N ASP A 7 -10.67 -25.02 23.50
CA ASP A 7 -11.39 -25.47 22.29
C ASP A 7 -12.78 -24.83 22.16
N GLU A 8 -13.50 -24.58 23.29
CA GLU A 8 -14.74 -23.82 23.27
C GLU A 8 -14.51 -22.35 22.86
N GLU A 9 -13.49 -21.68 23.43
CA GLU A 9 -13.13 -20.31 23.07
C GLU A 9 -12.71 -20.19 21.58
N TYR A 10 -12.11 -21.24 21.03
CA TYR A 10 -11.73 -21.35 19.62
C TYR A 10 -12.96 -21.53 18.70
N GLN A 11 -13.95 -22.31 19.11
CA GLN A 11 -15.19 -22.53 18.36
C GLN A 11 -16.07 -21.28 18.34
N ASP A 12 -16.17 -20.55 19.46
CA ASP A 12 -16.91 -19.29 19.53
C ASP A 12 -16.32 -18.22 18.61
N ALA A 13 -14.99 -18.08 18.57
CA ALA A 13 -14.33 -17.16 17.66
C ALA A 13 -14.59 -17.51 16.18
N ARG A 14 -14.69 -18.78 15.86
CA ARG A 14 -15.00 -19.28 14.50
C ARG A 14 -16.45 -19.01 14.10
N ASN A 15 -17.38 -19.20 15.02
CA ASN A 15 -18.81 -18.96 14.79
C ASN A 15 -19.10 -17.47 14.60
N GLU A 16 -18.45 -16.59 15.39
CA GLU A 16 -18.58 -15.13 15.26
C GLU A 16 -18.03 -14.62 13.92
N ILE A 17 -16.98 -15.25 13.37
CA ILE A 17 -16.44 -14.94 12.05
C ILE A 17 -17.42 -15.34 10.94
N VAL A 18 -18.11 -16.49 11.08
CA VAL A 18 -19.09 -16.98 10.10
C VAL A 18 -20.34 -16.11 10.08
N GLU A 19 -20.82 -15.62 11.24
CA GLU A 19 -21.99 -14.74 11.33
C GLU A 19 -21.72 -13.36 10.69
N LEU A 20 -20.51 -12.82 10.82
CA LEU A 20 -20.14 -11.53 10.22
C LEU A 20 -20.05 -11.60 8.68
N ASP A 21 -19.64 -12.75 8.13
CA ASP A 21 -19.53 -12.93 6.68
C ASP A 21 -20.91 -13.03 5.99
N LEU A 22 -21.93 -13.51 6.70
CA LEU A 22 -23.31 -13.58 6.21
C LEU A 22 -24.01 -12.21 6.20
N SER A 23 -23.70 -11.31 7.15
CA SER A 23 -24.29 -9.97 7.22
C SER A 23 -23.77 -9.02 6.14
N ASP A 24 -22.50 -9.17 5.73
CA ASP A 24 -21.88 -8.35 4.66
C ASP A 24 -22.33 -8.75 3.26
N THR A 25 -22.85 -9.98 3.07
CA THR A 25 -23.33 -10.47 1.78
C THR A 25 -24.74 -10.00 1.43
N GLU A 26 -25.59 -9.71 2.41
CA GLU A 26 -26.95 -9.22 2.16
C GLU A 26 -26.99 -7.75 1.74
N VAL A 27 -26.11 -6.91 2.26
CA VAL A 27 -26.04 -5.47 1.92
C VAL A 27 -25.57 -5.22 0.47
N LYS A 28 -24.92 -6.19 -0.18
CA LYS A 28 -24.40 -6.06 -1.57
C LYS A 28 -25.38 -6.49 -2.66
N LYS A 29 -26.53 -7.05 -2.34
CA LYS A 29 -27.51 -7.53 -3.35
C LYS A 29 -28.53 -6.50 -3.80
N GLU A 30 -28.71 -5.39 -3.09
CA GLU A 30 -29.70 -4.36 -3.45
C GLU A 30 -29.21 -3.24 -4.40
N ALA A 31 -27.95 -3.23 -4.80
CA ALA A 31 -27.35 -2.12 -5.55
C ALA A 31 -27.00 -2.41 -7.02
N LYS A 32 -27.62 -3.42 -7.67
CA LYS A 32 -27.34 -3.70 -9.10
C LYS A 32 -28.60 -4.05 -9.89
N GLN A 33 -29.37 -3.04 -10.22
CA GLN A 33 -30.22 -3.02 -11.41
C GLN A 33 -30.23 -1.60 -12.00
N SER A 34 -29.35 -1.34 -12.92
CA SER A 34 -29.51 -0.31 -13.93
C SER A 34 -28.70 -0.68 -15.17
N THR A 35 -29.43 -0.72 -16.27
CA THR A 35 -29.13 -1.11 -17.65
C THR A 35 -27.94 -0.37 -18.28
N PRO A 36 -27.22 -0.97 -19.25
CA PRO A 36 -26.10 -0.33 -19.94
C PRO A 36 -26.58 0.55 -21.12
N PRO A 37 -25.89 1.63 -21.44
CA PRO A 37 -26.14 2.41 -22.65
C PRO A 37 -25.40 1.81 -23.86
N GLN A 38 -26.09 1.87 -24.99
CA GLN A 38 -25.72 1.40 -26.31
C GLN A 38 -24.53 2.18 -26.91
N THR A 39 -23.68 1.45 -27.58
CA THR A 39 -22.65 1.91 -28.50
C THR A 39 -23.25 2.56 -29.75
N THR A 40 -22.75 3.73 -30.11
CA THR A 40 -22.89 4.31 -31.45
C THR A 40 -21.53 4.50 -32.10
N GLU A 41 -21.32 3.80 -33.20
CA GLU A 41 -20.16 3.95 -34.10
C GLU A 41 -20.21 5.28 -34.85
N PRO A 42 -19.07 5.86 -35.24
CA PRO A 42 -19.03 7.00 -36.16
C PRO A 42 -18.98 6.51 -37.61
N LYS A 43 -19.82 7.13 -38.46
CA LYS A 43 -19.84 6.94 -39.90
C LYS A 43 -18.74 7.74 -40.57
N GLU A 44 -18.08 7.07 -41.51
CA GLU A 44 -17.24 7.62 -42.56
C GLU A 44 -18.11 8.40 -43.55
N GLY A 45 -17.61 9.49 -44.06
CA GLY A 45 -18.21 10.28 -45.14
C GLY A 45 -17.13 10.66 -46.15
N GLU A 46 -17.41 10.25 -47.35
CA GLU A 46 -16.58 10.22 -48.55
C GLU A 46 -16.30 11.60 -49.14
N ASP A 47 -15.24 11.57 -49.96
CA ASP A 47 -14.74 12.59 -50.88
C ASP A 47 -15.76 12.98 -51.94
N ASP A 48 -15.66 14.20 -52.48
CA ASP A 48 -15.93 14.49 -53.85
C ASP A 48 -15.09 15.65 -54.39
N ASP A 49 -14.45 15.34 -55.51
CA ASP A 49 -13.70 16.20 -56.43
C ASP A 49 -14.60 17.24 -57.13
N ASP A 50 -14.03 18.34 -57.57
CA ASP A 50 -13.99 18.72 -59.00
C ASP A 50 -13.48 20.16 -59.22
N ASP A 51 -12.48 20.19 -60.09
CA ASP A 51 -12.26 21.04 -61.27
C ASP A 51 -12.39 22.58 -61.25
N ASP A 52 -11.36 23.26 -61.66
CA ASP A 52 -11.12 23.85 -62.96
C ASP A 52 -10.17 25.08 -62.95
N GLU A 53 -9.16 25.01 -63.79
CA GLU A 53 -8.30 26.12 -64.24
C GLU A 53 -9.09 27.11 -65.15
N PRO A 54 -8.61 28.32 -65.53
CA PRO A 54 -7.33 28.48 -66.22
C PRO A 54 -6.52 29.83 -66.05
N LEU A 55 -5.26 29.64 -66.32
CA LEU A 55 -4.28 30.55 -66.97
C LEU A 55 -4.54 32.06 -67.14
N ALA A 56 -3.67 32.89 -66.56
CA ALA A 56 -3.24 34.14 -67.18
C ALA A 56 -1.75 34.45 -66.92
N LYS A 57 -0.99 34.46 -67.99
CA LYS A 57 0.44 34.90 -68.09
C LYS A 57 0.59 36.36 -67.74
N LYS A 58 1.55 36.78 -66.87
CA LYS A 58 2.26 38.08 -66.96
C LYS A 58 3.67 38.03 -66.36
N ARG A 59 4.61 38.16 -67.27
CA ARG A 59 5.86 38.94 -67.32
C ARG A 59 6.83 38.89 -66.09
N LYS A 60 8.02 38.38 -66.38
CA LYS A 60 9.24 38.37 -65.56
C LYS A 60 9.69 39.82 -65.24
N ALA A 61 9.87 40.11 -63.94
CA ALA A 61 10.66 41.22 -63.47
C ALA A 61 11.87 40.69 -62.69
N ALA A 62 13.04 41.26 -62.86
CA ALA A 62 14.32 40.81 -62.35
C ALA A 62 14.39 40.80 -60.80
N PRO A 63 15.22 39.94 -60.19
CA PRO A 63 15.25 39.77 -58.73
C PRO A 63 16.03 40.88 -58.03
N ARG A 64 15.32 41.77 -57.33
CA ARG A 64 15.93 42.62 -56.31
C ARG A 64 16.40 41.76 -55.14
N LYS A 65 17.69 41.72 -54.84
CA LYS A 65 18.29 41.07 -53.63
C LYS A 65 17.66 41.72 -52.37
N ARG A 66 16.64 41.10 -51.82
CA ARG A 66 16.13 41.41 -50.48
C ARG A 66 17.16 40.93 -49.47
N LYS A 67 17.76 41.84 -48.70
CA LYS A 67 18.51 41.50 -47.46
C LYS A 67 17.48 40.82 -46.53
N VAL A 68 17.69 39.53 -46.29
CA VAL A 68 16.92 38.75 -45.29
C VAL A 68 17.34 39.30 -43.92
N PRO A 69 16.41 39.87 -43.13
CA PRO A 69 16.73 40.24 -41.76
C PRO A 69 16.93 38.94 -40.98
N THR A 70 18.14 38.73 -40.46
CA THR A 70 18.46 37.67 -39.52
C THR A 70 17.61 37.93 -38.27
N LYS A 71 16.40 37.33 -38.20
CA LYS A 71 15.60 37.30 -36.98
C LYS A 71 16.42 36.55 -35.93
N LYS A 72 17.01 37.28 -34.95
CA LYS A 72 17.58 36.70 -33.75
C LYS A 72 16.52 35.74 -33.19
N ARG A 73 16.77 34.42 -33.19
CA ARG A 73 15.91 33.41 -32.60
C ARG A 73 15.71 33.80 -31.13
N LYS A 74 14.50 34.16 -30.77
CA LYS A 74 14.12 34.32 -29.35
C LYS A 74 14.46 33.02 -28.62
N PRO A 75 15.05 33.08 -27.42
CA PRO A 75 15.32 31.89 -26.66
C PRO A 75 14.03 31.07 -26.49
N PRO A 76 14.09 29.74 -26.49
CA PRO A 76 12.92 28.89 -26.37
C PRO A 76 12.14 29.28 -25.11
N LYS A 77 10.83 29.51 -25.26
CA LYS A 77 9.98 29.86 -24.12
C LYS A 77 9.91 28.67 -23.19
N ILE A 78 10.33 28.86 -21.94
CA ILE A 78 10.21 27.87 -20.88
C ILE A 78 8.72 27.48 -20.73
N THR A 79 8.40 26.19 -20.87
CA THR A 79 7.04 25.69 -20.71
C THR A 79 6.55 25.87 -19.27
N PRO A 80 5.24 25.92 -19.02
CA PRO A 80 4.69 25.98 -17.66
C PRO A 80 5.20 24.79 -16.80
N TYR A 81 5.34 23.61 -17.39
CA TYR A 81 5.90 22.42 -16.74
C TYR A 81 7.34 22.65 -16.28
N GLN A 82 8.23 23.07 -17.17
CA GLN A 82 9.64 23.36 -16.85
C GLN A 82 9.76 24.42 -15.76
N ARG A 83 8.92 25.44 -15.79
CA ARG A 83 8.90 26.50 -14.77
C ARG A 83 8.48 25.96 -13.39
N ASN A 84 7.47 25.09 -13.35
CA ASN A 84 7.03 24.47 -12.10
C ASN A 84 8.08 23.48 -11.56
N THR A 85 8.71 22.70 -12.43
CA THR A 85 9.80 21.80 -12.06
C THR A 85 10.99 22.57 -11.49
N GLN A 86 11.36 23.69 -12.13
CA GLN A 86 12.45 24.53 -11.61
C GLN A 86 12.12 25.08 -10.22
N ARG A 87 10.90 25.61 -10.03
CA ARG A 87 10.46 26.10 -8.72
C ARG A 87 10.43 25.00 -7.66
N LEU A 88 10.02 23.78 -8.03
CA LEU A 88 10.05 22.64 -7.13
C LEU A 88 11.49 22.36 -6.66
N PHE A 89 12.44 22.29 -7.57
CA PHE A 89 13.84 22.05 -7.24
C PHE A 89 14.54 23.22 -6.54
N ASP A 90 14.05 24.45 -6.73
CA ASP A 90 14.56 25.63 -6.01
C ASP A 90 14.14 25.59 -4.53
N ASN A 91 12.89 25.13 -4.24
CA ASN A 91 12.37 24.99 -2.89
C ASN A 91 12.76 23.65 -2.22
N HIS A 92 13.04 22.61 -3.02
CA HIS A 92 13.34 21.25 -2.56
C HIS A 92 14.55 20.70 -3.31
N PRO A 93 15.77 21.19 -3.02
CA PRO A 93 17.00 20.79 -3.74
C PRO A 93 17.30 19.29 -3.61
N GLU A 94 16.88 18.66 -2.53
CA GLU A 94 17.03 17.22 -2.26
C GLU A 94 16.32 16.33 -3.29
N LEU A 95 15.36 16.87 -4.05
CA LEU A 95 14.66 16.10 -5.08
C LEU A 95 15.45 15.97 -6.39
N LYS A 96 16.51 16.76 -6.59
CA LYS A 96 17.28 16.77 -7.84
C LYS A 96 17.97 15.42 -8.09
N ASP A 97 18.48 14.82 -7.04
CA ASP A 97 19.30 13.61 -7.11
C ASP A 97 18.49 12.31 -6.99
N VAL A 98 17.20 12.40 -6.59
CA VAL A 98 16.35 11.23 -6.33
C VAL A 98 16.25 10.30 -7.54
N PHE A 99 15.98 10.82 -8.74
CA PHE A 99 15.86 10.00 -9.94
C PHE A 99 17.20 9.49 -10.46
N PRO A 100 18.27 10.32 -10.52
CA PRO A 100 19.62 9.82 -10.78
C PRO A 100 20.07 8.72 -9.82
N ASP A 101 19.84 8.89 -8.52
CA ASP A 101 20.18 7.88 -7.50
C ASP A 101 19.43 6.55 -7.71
N LEU A 102 18.14 6.61 -8.06
CA LEU A 102 17.36 5.41 -8.37
C LEU A 102 17.85 4.71 -9.64
N GLN A 103 18.22 5.46 -10.67
CA GLN A 103 18.74 4.90 -11.93
C GLN A 103 20.11 4.25 -11.75
N ASN A 104 20.95 4.84 -10.88
CA ASN A 104 22.28 4.37 -10.58
C ASN A 104 22.33 3.38 -9.41
N ALA A 105 21.18 3.09 -8.77
CA ALA A 105 21.13 2.14 -7.67
C ALA A 105 21.60 0.75 -8.14
N PRO A 106 22.44 0.07 -7.35
CA PRO A 106 22.90 -1.25 -7.68
C PRO A 106 21.71 -2.21 -7.83
N LYS A 107 21.74 -3.02 -8.88
CA LYS A 107 20.71 -4.05 -9.07
C LYS A 107 20.82 -5.07 -7.93
N TYR A 108 19.68 -5.38 -7.34
CA TYR A 108 19.61 -6.45 -6.35
C TYR A 108 20.02 -7.78 -6.99
N VAL A 109 20.97 -8.46 -6.38
CA VAL A 109 21.37 -9.82 -6.75
C VAL A 109 20.69 -10.76 -5.75
N PRO A 110 19.85 -11.71 -6.21
CA PRO A 110 19.20 -12.66 -5.32
C PRO A 110 20.23 -13.55 -4.62
N GLU A 111 20.21 -13.53 -3.30
CA GLU A 111 20.97 -14.44 -2.45
C GLU A 111 20.00 -15.24 -1.58
N ARG A 112 20.41 -16.40 -1.11
CA ARG A 112 19.58 -17.26 -0.26
C ARG A 112 19.92 -17.05 1.18
N ALA A 113 18.91 -16.74 2.00
CA ALA A 113 19.05 -16.76 3.43
C ALA A 113 19.16 -18.19 3.97
N GLU A 114 19.74 -18.33 5.15
CA GLU A 114 19.61 -19.58 5.92
C GLU A 114 18.18 -19.74 6.41
N GLN A 115 17.70 -20.98 6.40
CA GLN A 115 16.36 -21.27 6.93
C GLN A 115 16.34 -21.06 8.45
N PRO A 116 15.37 -20.31 9.01
CA PRO A 116 15.28 -20.10 10.44
C PRO A 116 15.13 -21.41 11.22
N ALA A 117 15.90 -21.54 12.28
CA ALA A 117 15.87 -22.73 13.14
C ALA A 117 14.49 -22.90 13.79
N GLY A 118 13.88 -24.07 13.56
CA GLY A 118 12.59 -24.47 14.14
C GLY A 118 11.37 -24.16 13.27
N LEU A 119 11.58 -23.70 12.03
CA LEU A 119 10.54 -23.75 11.01
C LEU A 119 10.36 -25.20 10.58
N SER A 120 9.13 -25.74 10.68
CA SER A 120 8.83 -27.17 10.44
C SER A 120 8.82 -27.54 8.95
N ILE A 121 8.57 -26.57 8.08
CA ILE A 121 8.55 -26.76 6.63
C ILE A 121 9.88 -26.30 6.02
N LYS A 122 10.34 -27.01 5.00
CA LYS A 122 11.52 -26.62 4.21
C LYS A 122 11.11 -25.59 3.17
N LEU A 123 11.72 -24.41 3.23
CA LEU A 123 11.48 -23.34 2.25
C LEU A 123 12.08 -23.70 0.88
N LEU A 124 11.39 -23.32 -0.16
CA LEU A 124 11.85 -23.45 -1.53
C LEU A 124 12.98 -22.44 -1.83
N PRO A 125 13.85 -22.70 -2.82
CA PRO A 125 14.97 -21.81 -3.14
C PRO A 125 14.57 -20.34 -3.31
N PHE A 126 13.51 -20.05 -4.08
CA PHE A 126 13.04 -18.68 -4.28
C PHE A 126 12.45 -18.06 -3.01
N GLN A 127 11.89 -18.85 -2.08
CA GLN A 127 11.41 -18.37 -0.78
C GLN A 127 12.58 -17.99 0.15
N LEU A 128 13.71 -18.70 0.04
CA LEU A 128 14.93 -18.34 0.74
C LEU A 128 15.55 -17.05 0.17
N GLU A 129 15.47 -16.86 -1.13
CA GLU A 129 15.86 -15.61 -1.81
C GLU A 129 14.94 -14.46 -1.39
N GLY A 130 13.63 -14.71 -1.33
CA GLY A 130 12.66 -13.75 -0.78
C GLY A 130 12.92 -13.40 0.68
N LEU A 131 13.24 -14.37 1.52
CA LEU A 131 13.60 -14.15 2.92
C LEU A 131 14.89 -13.29 3.04
N HIS A 132 15.91 -13.58 2.24
CA HIS A 132 17.11 -12.74 2.20
C HIS A 132 16.78 -11.29 1.84
N TRP A 133 15.94 -11.10 0.83
CA TRP A 133 15.49 -9.76 0.44
C TRP A 133 14.71 -9.06 1.57
N LEU A 134 13.80 -9.77 2.24
CA LEU A 134 13.05 -9.22 3.38
C LEU A 134 13.99 -8.73 4.48
N LEU A 135 15.00 -9.52 4.85
CA LEU A 135 15.99 -9.19 5.87
C LEU A 135 16.87 -8.00 5.46
N SER A 136 17.30 -7.97 4.20
CA SER A 136 18.11 -6.87 3.65
C SER A 136 17.32 -5.55 3.61
N GLN A 137 16.02 -5.61 3.24
CA GLN A 137 15.15 -4.43 3.26
C GLN A 137 14.90 -3.89 4.66
N GLU A 138 14.75 -4.75 5.67
CA GLU A 138 14.65 -4.29 7.07
C GLU A 138 15.92 -3.59 7.55
N SER A 139 17.07 -3.97 7.01
CA SER A 139 18.37 -3.37 7.35
C SER A 139 18.66 -2.10 6.53
N SER A 140 17.91 -1.88 5.45
CA SER A 140 18.05 -0.72 4.57
C SER A 140 17.37 0.53 5.15
N LYS A 141 17.60 1.67 4.48
CA LYS A 141 16.90 2.94 4.77
C LYS A 141 15.37 2.86 4.62
N TYR A 142 14.87 1.86 3.90
CA TYR A 142 13.43 1.71 3.63
C TYR A 142 12.67 1.05 4.79
N ASN A 143 13.35 0.26 5.63
CA ASN A 143 12.75 -0.40 6.79
C ASN A 143 11.52 -1.27 6.48
N GLY A 144 11.52 -1.90 5.31
CA GLY A 144 10.41 -2.72 4.84
C GLY A 144 10.20 -2.63 3.33
N GLY A 145 9.01 -3.02 2.86
CA GLY A 145 8.73 -3.04 1.43
C GLY A 145 7.39 -3.69 1.07
N VAL A 146 7.26 -4.03 -0.21
CA VAL A 146 6.10 -4.75 -0.75
C VAL A 146 6.57 -6.13 -1.22
N LEU A 147 6.11 -7.19 -0.57
CA LEU A 147 6.27 -8.55 -1.08
C LEU A 147 5.15 -8.81 -2.07
N ALA A 148 5.50 -8.72 -3.36
CA ALA A 148 4.56 -8.71 -4.49
C ALA A 148 4.52 -10.03 -5.27
N ASP A 149 4.95 -11.12 -4.66
CA ASP A 149 4.89 -12.45 -5.25
C ASP A 149 3.45 -12.79 -5.67
N GLU A 150 3.29 -13.60 -6.70
CA GLU A 150 1.98 -14.08 -7.14
C GLU A 150 1.24 -14.84 -6.03
N MET A 151 -0.06 -15.01 -6.21
CA MET A 151 -0.87 -15.82 -5.28
C MET A 151 -0.37 -17.27 -5.30
N GLY A 152 -0.28 -17.89 -4.12
CA GLY A 152 0.23 -19.26 -3.99
C GLY A 152 1.75 -19.40 -3.86
N MET A 153 2.53 -18.35 -4.08
CA MET A 153 4.01 -18.41 -3.95
C MET A 153 4.49 -18.43 -2.48
N GLY A 154 3.59 -18.50 -1.52
CA GLY A 154 3.93 -18.65 -0.10
C GLY A 154 4.39 -17.36 0.56
N LYS A 155 3.76 -16.22 0.29
CA LYS A 155 4.03 -14.95 1.00
C LYS A 155 3.88 -15.10 2.52
N THR A 156 2.86 -15.83 2.97
CA THR A 156 2.62 -16.09 4.39
C THR A 156 3.79 -16.82 5.03
N ILE A 157 4.26 -17.92 4.45
CA ILE A 157 5.36 -18.71 5.02
C ILE A 157 6.70 -17.95 4.99
N GLN A 158 6.97 -17.16 3.94
CA GLN A 158 8.15 -16.29 3.89
C GLN A 158 8.09 -15.24 5.02
N THR A 159 6.91 -14.69 5.28
CA THR A 159 6.69 -13.74 6.38
C THR A 159 6.83 -14.40 7.74
N ILE A 160 6.32 -15.63 7.94
CA ILE A 160 6.52 -16.40 9.17
C ILE A 160 8.02 -16.68 9.37
N ALA A 161 8.75 -17.02 8.32
CA ALA A 161 10.20 -17.20 8.39
C ALA A 161 10.92 -15.91 8.82
N LEU A 162 10.49 -14.74 8.31
CA LEU A 162 10.99 -13.43 8.75
C LEU A 162 10.73 -13.19 10.24
N LEU A 163 9.53 -13.55 10.75
CA LEU A 163 9.19 -13.41 12.16
C LEU A 163 10.03 -14.32 13.05
N MET A 164 10.36 -15.51 12.57
CA MET A 164 11.18 -16.50 13.31
C MET A 164 12.67 -16.21 13.28
N ASN A 165 13.15 -15.43 12.32
CA ASN A 165 14.59 -15.16 12.18
C ASN A 165 15.17 -14.44 13.40
N ASP A 166 14.38 -13.57 14.04
CA ASP A 166 14.77 -12.90 15.28
C ASP A 166 13.54 -12.71 16.20
N PRO A 167 13.28 -13.67 17.08
CA PRO A 167 12.11 -13.63 17.97
C PRO A 167 12.22 -12.57 19.07
N THR A 168 13.38 -11.91 19.24
CA THR A 168 13.52 -10.79 20.18
C THR A 168 12.87 -9.50 19.65
N LYS A 169 12.67 -9.41 18.33
CA LYS A 169 12.07 -8.27 17.63
C LYS A 169 10.54 -8.36 17.63
N ARG A 170 9.93 -8.08 18.77
CA ARG A 170 8.50 -8.21 19.04
C ARG A 170 7.93 -6.99 19.76
N PRO A 171 6.59 -6.80 19.82
CA PRO A 171 5.57 -7.55 19.10
C PRO A 171 5.46 -7.15 17.63
N SER A 172 5.00 -8.08 16.80
CA SER A 172 4.62 -7.81 15.39
C SER A 172 3.10 -7.78 15.27
N LEU A 173 2.56 -6.84 14.48
CA LEU A 173 1.13 -6.76 14.17
C LEU A 173 0.90 -7.23 12.74
N VAL A 174 0.06 -8.23 12.55
CA VAL A 174 -0.44 -8.66 11.24
C VAL A 174 -1.88 -8.19 11.10
N VAL A 175 -2.16 -7.43 10.05
CA VAL A 175 -3.50 -6.97 9.69
C VAL A 175 -3.91 -7.72 8.43
N ALA A 176 -4.91 -8.58 8.54
CA ALA A 176 -5.35 -9.45 7.45
C ALA A 176 -6.86 -9.31 7.19
N PRO A 177 -7.36 -9.73 6.02
CA PRO A 177 -8.79 -9.94 5.82
C PRO A 177 -9.36 -10.93 6.84
N THR A 178 -10.64 -10.78 7.20
CA THR A 178 -11.28 -11.64 8.21
C THR A 178 -11.15 -13.12 7.88
N VAL A 179 -11.32 -13.48 6.61
CA VAL A 179 -11.22 -14.87 6.14
C VAL A 179 -9.80 -15.45 6.27
N ALA A 180 -8.76 -14.62 6.23
CA ALA A 180 -7.38 -15.05 6.34
C ALA A 180 -6.87 -15.11 7.79
N LEU A 181 -7.61 -14.55 8.75
CA LEU A 181 -7.15 -14.43 10.14
C LEU A 181 -6.84 -15.78 10.77
N MET A 182 -7.73 -16.74 10.62
CA MET A 182 -7.55 -18.09 11.15
C MET A 182 -6.50 -18.88 10.38
N GLN A 183 -6.40 -18.66 9.06
CA GLN A 183 -5.35 -19.27 8.25
C GLN A 183 -3.97 -18.83 8.76
N TRP A 184 -3.76 -17.54 9.02
CA TRP A 184 -2.53 -17.04 9.63
C TRP A 184 -2.19 -17.72 10.95
N LYS A 185 -3.19 -17.84 11.85
CA LYS A 185 -3.00 -18.52 13.14
C LYS A 185 -2.57 -19.96 12.95
N ASN A 186 -3.29 -20.71 12.09
CA ASN A 186 -3.02 -22.11 11.83
C ASN A 186 -1.62 -22.33 11.19
N GLU A 187 -1.24 -21.50 10.21
CA GLU A 187 0.08 -21.58 9.58
C GLU A 187 1.20 -21.27 10.58
N ILE A 188 1.02 -20.27 11.46
CA ILE A 188 2.01 -19.99 12.50
C ILE A 188 2.14 -21.18 13.46
N ASP A 189 1.04 -21.71 13.97
CA ASP A 189 1.07 -22.83 14.91
C ASP A 189 1.70 -24.09 14.29
N GLN A 190 1.29 -24.42 13.07
CA GLN A 190 1.75 -25.59 12.34
C GLN A 190 3.25 -25.53 12.01
N HIS A 191 3.73 -24.33 11.62
CA HIS A 191 5.08 -24.22 11.07
C HIS A 191 6.13 -23.71 12.04
N THR A 192 5.74 -23.23 13.22
CA THR A 192 6.70 -22.70 14.21
C THR A 192 6.90 -23.59 15.42
N ASN A 193 6.19 -24.72 15.52
CA ASN A 193 6.22 -25.62 16.67
C ASN A 193 6.02 -24.88 18.01
N GLY A 194 5.09 -23.92 18.03
CA GLY A 194 4.77 -23.12 19.21
C GLY A 194 5.83 -22.12 19.66
N LYS A 195 6.86 -21.85 18.85
CA LYS A 195 7.91 -20.87 19.17
C LYS A 195 7.41 -19.43 19.14
N LEU A 196 6.36 -19.13 18.37
CA LEU A 196 5.73 -17.82 18.31
C LEU A 196 4.40 -17.85 19.07
N LYS A 197 4.26 -16.99 20.07
CA LYS A 197 3.01 -16.78 20.80
C LYS A 197 2.12 -15.82 20.02
N VAL A 198 0.95 -16.30 19.62
CA VAL A 198 -0.01 -15.54 18.81
C VAL A 198 -1.20 -15.10 19.64
N TYR A 199 -1.59 -13.84 19.51
CA TYR A 199 -2.82 -13.29 20.05
C TYR A 199 -3.75 -12.85 18.95
N ILE A 200 -5.01 -13.32 18.96
CA ILE A 200 -6.04 -12.86 18.02
C ILE A 200 -6.78 -11.70 18.66
N PHE A 201 -6.57 -10.49 18.14
CA PHE A 201 -7.28 -9.29 18.57
C PHE A 201 -8.52 -9.08 17.69
N HIS A 202 -9.53 -9.92 17.93
CA HIS A 202 -10.79 -9.91 17.18
C HIS A 202 -11.97 -10.33 18.09
N GLY A 203 -13.22 -9.98 17.72
CA GLY A 203 -14.43 -10.38 18.44
C GLY A 203 -14.42 -10.02 19.94
N GLY A 204 -14.76 -10.97 20.78
CA GLY A 204 -14.75 -10.87 22.25
C GLY A 204 -13.35 -10.79 22.86
N ASN A 205 -12.31 -11.22 22.15
CA ASN A 205 -10.93 -11.28 22.62
C ASN A 205 -10.19 -9.93 22.57
N LYS A 206 -10.89 -8.81 22.44
CA LYS A 206 -10.26 -7.47 22.47
C LYS A 206 -9.95 -7.08 23.92
N THR A 207 -8.68 -6.87 24.21
CA THR A 207 -8.21 -6.38 25.51
C THR A 207 -7.71 -4.94 25.42
N ASN A 208 -7.89 -4.17 26.48
CA ASN A 208 -7.32 -2.83 26.59
C ASN A 208 -6.01 -2.81 27.38
N ASN A 209 -5.47 -3.98 27.74
CA ASN A 209 -4.25 -4.11 28.51
C ASN A 209 -3.04 -4.25 27.56
N VAL A 210 -2.25 -3.16 27.46
CA VAL A 210 -1.03 -3.10 26.64
C VAL A 210 0.01 -4.15 27.13
N ALA A 211 0.16 -4.32 28.44
CA ALA A 211 1.13 -5.26 29.00
C ALA A 211 0.81 -6.70 28.60
N LYS A 212 -0.47 -7.08 28.65
CA LYS A 212 -0.90 -8.40 28.17
C LYS A 212 -0.55 -8.64 26.70
N LEU A 213 -0.75 -7.64 25.84
CA LEU A 213 -0.43 -7.77 24.40
C LEU A 213 1.07 -7.80 24.14
N ALA A 214 1.88 -7.12 24.95
CA ALA A 214 3.33 -7.09 24.80
C ALA A 214 4.00 -8.44 25.10
N ASP A 215 3.30 -9.36 25.77
CA ASP A 215 3.82 -10.72 26.06
C ASP A 215 3.74 -11.66 24.84
N TYR A 216 3.03 -11.26 23.79
CA TYR A 216 2.89 -12.03 22.56
C TYR A 216 3.91 -11.59 21.51
N ASP A 217 4.32 -12.55 20.67
CA ASP A 217 5.26 -12.27 19.58
C ASP A 217 4.52 -11.71 18.36
N VAL A 218 3.31 -12.23 18.10
CA VAL A 218 2.46 -11.83 16.97
C VAL A 218 1.06 -11.51 17.45
N ILE A 219 0.54 -10.36 17.03
CA ILE A 219 -0.84 -9.96 17.23
C ILE A 219 -1.53 -9.96 15.86
N LEU A 220 -2.57 -10.78 15.72
CA LEU A 220 -3.39 -10.85 14.51
C LEU A 220 -4.64 -10.00 14.69
N THR A 221 -4.96 -9.18 13.70
CA THR A 221 -6.20 -8.39 13.67
C THR A 221 -6.70 -8.20 12.26
N THR A 222 -7.91 -7.65 12.11
CA THR A 222 -8.48 -7.35 10.80
C THR A 222 -8.52 -5.86 10.52
N TYR A 223 -8.61 -5.50 9.24
CA TYR A 223 -8.79 -4.12 8.81
C TYR A 223 -10.03 -3.47 9.44
N ALA A 224 -11.15 -4.20 9.48
CA ALA A 224 -12.40 -3.71 10.08
C ALA A 224 -12.26 -3.43 11.58
N VAL A 225 -11.59 -4.31 12.33
CA VAL A 225 -11.34 -4.10 13.78
C VAL A 225 -10.44 -2.89 13.97
N LEU A 226 -9.36 -2.78 13.20
CA LEU A 226 -8.41 -1.66 13.31
C LEU A 226 -9.10 -0.32 12.98
N GLU A 227 -9.92 -0.27 11.92
CA GLU A 227 -10.72 0.90 11.59
C GLU A 227 -11.71 1.25 12.70
N SER A 228 -12.42 0.26 13.26
CA SER A 228 -13.39 0.47 14.33
C SER A 228 -12.76 1.10 15.57
N VAL A 229 -11.60 0.59 16.03
CA VAL A 229 -10.92 1.17 17.20
C VAL A 229 -10.32 2.55 16.91
N PHE A 230 -9.86 2.79 15.67
CA PHE A 230 -9.44 4.11 15.20
C PHE A 230 -10.59 5.13 15.24
N ARG A 231 -11.75 4.75 14.69
CA ARG A 231 -12.94 5.64 14.67
C ARG A 231 -13.40 5.99 16.08
N LYS A 232 -13.42 5.02 17.00
CA LYS A 232 -13.77 5.26 18.42
C LYS A 232 -12.80 6.24 19.08
N GLN A 233 -11.50 6.13 18.78
CA GLN A 233 -10.49 7.03 19.32
C GLN A 233 -10.58 8.44 18.73
N THR A 234 -10.75 8.54 17.41
CA THR A 234 -10.68 9.83 16.68
C THR A 234 -11.97 10.60 16.76
N TYR A 235 -13.08 9.95 16.41
CA TYR A 235 -14.39 10.59 16.30
C TYR A 235 -15.26 10.35 17.55
N GLY A 236 -14.98 9.30 18.31
CA GLY A 236 -15.82 8.88 19.43
C GLY A 236 -17.07 8.12 18.95
N PHE A 237 -17.91 7.74 19.91
CA PHE A 237 -19.20 7.13 19.69
C PHE A 237 -20.23 7.65 20.70
N LYS A 238 -21.49 7.67 20.28
CA LYS A 238 -22.59 8.21 21.09
C LYS A 238 -23.05 7.18 22.11
N ARG A 239 -23.05 7.55 23.40
CA ARG A 239 -23.74 6.84 24.47
C ARG A 239 -24.87 7.71 25.03
N LYS A 240 -25.69 7.14 25.92
CA LYS A 240 -26.75 7.90 26.60
C LYS A 240 -26.24 9.16 27.33
N THR A 241 -24.99 9.12 27.79
CA THR A 241 -24.29 10.20 28.51
C THR A 241 -23.56 11.21 27.61
N GLY A 242 -23.61 11.06 26.26
CA GLY A 242 -22.93 11.94 25.29
C GLY A 242 -21.93 11.25 24.41
N MET A 243 -21.07 12.03 23.74
CA MET A 243 -19.98 11.52 22.90
C MET A 243 -18.79 11.09 23.77
N ILE A 244 -18.40 9.83 23.64
CA ILE A 244 -17.26 9.25 24.37
C ILE A 244 -16.17 8.86 23.37
N LYS A 245 -14.93 9.21 23.68
CA LYS A 245 -13.73 8.74 22.94
C LYS A 245 -13.04 7.66 23.75
N GLU A 246 -12.67 6.57 23.09
CA GLU A 246 -12.00 5.44 23.70
C GLU A 246 -10.60 5.29 23.10
N LYS A 247 -9.57 5.26 23.96
CA LYS A 247 -8.18 5.08 23.49
C LYS A 247 -7.99 3.69 22.93
N SER A 248 -7.48 3.60 21.72
CA SER A 248 -7.17 2.32 21.08
C SER A 248 -5.84 1.76 21.62
N VAL A 249 -5.87 0.56 22.15
CA VAL A 249 -4.66 -0.13 22.62
C VAL A 249 -3.67 -0.34 21.49
N LEU A 250 -4.12 -0.76 20.29
CA LEU A 250 -3.25 -1.00 19.14
C LEU A 250 -2.53 0.26 18.65
N HIS A 251 -3.19 1.44 18.71
CA HIS A 251 -2.55 2.71 18.32
C HIS A 251 -1.65 3.31 19.40
N ASN A 252 -1.73 2.81 20.64
CA ASN A 252 -0.87 3.24 21.74
C ASN A 252 0.34 2.33 21.96
N MET A 253 0.35 1.15 21.34
CA MET A 253 1.49 0.23 21.36
C MET A 253 2.54 0.61 20.32
N ASP A 254 3.80 0.30 20.62
CA ASP A 254 4.91 0.37 19.68
C ASP A 254 5.20 -1.05 19.16
N PHE A 255 4.99 -1.26 17.87
CA PHE A 255 5.27 -2.54 17.22
C PHE A 255 6.67 -2.53 16.60
N TYR A 256 7.35 -3.67 16.63
CA TYR A 256 8.57 -3.81 15.85
C TYR A 256 8.22 -3.89 14.35
N ARG A 257 7.25 -4.73 13.96
CA ARG A 257 6.76 -4.86 12.57
C ARG A 257 5.26 -4.62 12.49
N VAL A 258 4.83 -4.02 11.39
CA VAL A 258 3.43 -4.06 10.93
C VAL A 258 3.40 -4.66 9.55
N ILE A 259 2.62 -5.71 9.39
CA ILE A 259 2.47 -6.49 8.17
C ILE A 259 1.02 -6.38 7.71
N LEU A 260 0.80 -5.89 6.51
CA LEU A 260 -0.52 -5.78 5.89
C LEU A 260 -0.69 -6.89 4.87
N ASP A 261 -1.50 -7.86 5.18
CA ASP A 261 -1.89 -8.91 4.23
C ASP A 261 -3.00 -8.38 3.32
N GLU A 262 -2.95 -8.74 2.04
CA GLU A 262 -3.81 -8.17 1.01
C GLU A 262 -3.86 -6.63 1.11
N ALA A 263 -2.69 -6.02 1.04
CA ALA A 263 -2.50 -4.58 1.27
C ALA A 263 -3.33 -3.67 0.36
N HIS A 264 -3.94 -4.20 -0.71
CA HIS A 264 -4.90 -3.46 -1.53
C HIS A 264 -6.13 -2.96 -0.74
N ASN A 265 -6.38 -3.48 0.47
CA ASN A 265 -7.41 -2.97 1.38
C ASN A 265 -7.20 -1.51 1.80
N ILE A 266 -5.98 -0.98 1.69
CA ILE A 266 -5.69 0.43 1.97
C ILE A 266 -5.48 1.27 0.71
N LYS A 267 -5.88 0.81 -0.48
CA LYS A 267 -5.69 1.51 -1.75
C LYS A 267 -6.25 2.93 -1.80
N ASP A 268 -7.34 3.18 -1.10
CA ASP A 268 -7.86 4.54 -0.91
C ASP A 268 -7.22 5.22 0.30
N ARG A 269 -6.30 6.15 0.03
CA ARG A 269 -5.59 6.93 1.05
C ARG A 269 -6.49 7.77 1.97
N GLN A 270 -7.71 8.08 1.54
CA GLN A 270 -8.66 8.90 2.30
C GLN A 270 -9.58 8.04 3.20
N SER A 271 -9.61 6.73 2.98
CA SER A 271 -10.41 5.82 3.78
C SER A 271 -10.00 5.84 5.26
N ASN A 272 -10.96 5.57 6.13
CA ASN A 272 -10.65 5.43 7.56
C ASN A 272 -9.73 4.24 7.83
N THR A 273 -9.83 3.19 7.03
CA THR A 273 -8.93 2.02 7.10
C THR A 273 -7.49 2.43 6.85
N ALA A 274 -7.20 3.16 5.75
CA ALA A 274 -5.86 3.64 5.45
C ALA A 274 -5.34 4.60 6.55
N ARG A 275 -6.20 5.49 7.07
CA ARG A 275 -5.85 6.39 8.18
C ARG A 275 -5.52 5.62 9.45
N ALA A 276 -6.33 4.59 9.79
CA ALA A 276 -6.10 3.75 10.95
C ALA A 276 -4.75 3.05 10.89
N VAL A 277 -4.44 2.43 9.74
CA VAL A 277 -3.17 1.74 9.52
C VAL A 277 -1.98 2.70 9.61
N ASN A 278 -2.08 3.89 9.00
CA ASN A 278 -1.00 4.90 9.02
C ASN A 278 -0.72 5.46 10.42
N MET A 279 -1.66 5.37 11.35
CA MET A 279 -1.47 5.83 12.74
C MET A 279 -0.78 4.82 13.65
N ILE A 280 -0.58 3.57 13.20
CA ILE A 280 0.15 2.57 13.99
C ILE A 280 1.62 2.94 14.08
N LYS A 281 2.13 2.91 15.30
CA LYS A 281 3.55 3.13 15.58
C LYS A 281 4.33 1.84 15.34
N THR A 282 5.35 1.91 14.48
CA THR A 282 6.16 0.74 14.14
C THR A 282 7.51 1.13 13.55
N GLN A 283 8.48 0.26 13.71
CA GLN A 283 9.82 0.42 13.12
C GLN A 283 9.87 -0.12 11.69
N LYS A 284 9.24 -1.26 11.42
CA LYS A 284 9.28 -1.95 10.13
C LYS A 284 7.87 -2.07 9.54
N ARG A 285 7.75 -1.89 8.22
CA ARG A 285 6.46 -1.86 7.52
C ARG A 285 6.47 -2.77 6.32
N TRP A 286 5.51 -3.68 6.25
CA TRP A 286 5.40 -4.65 5.16
C TRP A 286 4.01 -4.65 4.55
N CYS A 287 3.97 -4.70 3.23
CA CYS A 287 2.76 -4.94 2.45
C CYS A 287 2.90 -6.29 1.73
N LEU A 288 1.93 -7.17 1.89
CA LEU A 288 1.81 -8.41 1.13
C LEU A 288 0.65 -8.24 0.15
N SER A 289 0.89 -8.44 -1.14
CA SER A 289 -0.17 -8.35 -2.15
C SER A 289 0.28 -9.02 -3.44
N GLY A 290 -0.53 -9.91 -4.00
CA GLY A 290 -0.30 -10.44 -5.34
C GLY A 290 -0.59 -9.42 -6.45
N THR A 291 -1.26 -8.33 -6.13
CA THR A 291 -1.68 -7.29 -7.09
C THR A 291 -1.44 -5.89 -6.51
N PRO A 292 -0.18 -5.46 -6.34
CA PRO A 292 0.14 -4.18 -5.69
C PRO A 292 -0.33 -2.96 -6.51
N LEU A 293 -0.54 -3.14 -7.81
CA LEU A 293 -1.06 -2.13 -8.73
C LEU A 293 -2.19 -2.75 -9.56
N GLN A 294 -3.44 -2.38 -9.28
CA GLN A 294 -4.61 -2.92 -9.98
C GLN A 294 -5.10 -1.99 -11.08
N ASN A 295 -5.42 -0.74 -10.75
CA ASN A 295 -6.11 0.16 -11.67
C ASN A 295 -5.42 1.52 -11.84
N ARG A 296 -4.89 2.13 -10.80
CA ARG A 296 -4.38 3.50 -10.81
C ARG A 296 -3.10 3.64 -10.00
N ILE A 297 -2.16 4.45 -10.47
CA ILE A 297 -0.92 4.81 -9.76
C ILE A 297 -1.22 5.39 -8.36
N GLY A 298 -2.35 6.08 -8.19
CA GLY A 298 -2.77 6.61 -6.89
C GLY A 298 -3.04 5.54 -5.82
N GLU A 299 -3.34 4.30 -6.21
CA GLU A 299 -3.48 3.16 -5.28
C GLU A 299 -2.12 2.77 -4.69
N MET A 300 -1.08 2.72 -5.53
CA MET A 300 0.30 2.47 -5.11
C MET A 300 0.81 3.57 -4.16
N TYR A 301 0.41 4.82 -4.38
CA TYR A 301 0.77 5.90 -3.47
C TYR A 301 0.31 5.64 -2.03
N SER A 302 -0.86 5.03 -1.83
CA SER A 302 -1.33 4.68 -0.49
C SER A 302 -0.41 3.68 0.22
N LEU A 303 0.13 2.70 -0.52
CA LEU A 303 1.13 1.76 -0.01
C LEU A 303 2.46 2.46 0.29
N ILE A 304 2.95 3.31 -0.62
CA ILE A 304 4.17 4.12 -0.43
C ILE A 304 4.05 5.00 0.82
N ARG A 305 2.87 5.61 1.03
CA ARG A 305 2.57 6.42 2.21
C ARG A 305 2.62 5.58 3.49
N PHE A 306 2.04 4.38 3.48
CA PHE A 306 2.12 3.47 4.62
C PHE A 306 3.57 3.06 4.89
N LEU A 307 4.31 2.68 3.87
CA LEU A 307 5.72 2.30 3.98
C LEU A 307 6.63 3.46 4.42
N ASN A 308 6.13 4.69 4.32
CA ASN A 308 6.85 5.92 4.67
C ASN A 308 8.17 6.09 3.89
N ILE A 309 8.16 5.73 2.60
CA ILE A 309 9.33 5.82 1.72
C ILE A 309 9.55 7.26 1.30
N GLU A 310 10.57 7.91 1.84
CA GLU A 310 10.93 9.27 1.46
C GLU A 310 11.80 9.27 0.18
N PRO A 311 11.58 10.26 -0.70
CA PRO A 311 10.63 11.38 -0.62
C PRO A 311 9.21 11.05 -1.11
N PHE A 312 8.97 9.88 -1.70
CA PHE A 312 7.74 9.51 -2.42
C PHE A 312 6.47 9.45 -1.56
N SER A 313 6.62 9.36 -0.24
CA SER A 313 5.48 9.37 0.70
C SER A 313 4.92 10.76 0.97
N LYS A 314 5.55 11.82 0.44
CA LYS A 314 5.18 13.22 0.67
C LYS A 314 4.80 13.95 -0.61
N TYR A 315 3.99 14.99 -0.48
CA TYR A 315 3.74 15.99 -1.51
C TYR A 315 4.56 17.23 -1.20
N PHE A 316 5.30 17.68 -2.19
CA PHE A 316 6.18 18.84 -2.08
C PHE A 316 5.53 20.07 -2.72
N CYS A 317 5.58 21.19 -2.04
CA CYS A 317 5.03 22.44 -2.52
C CYS A 317 5.97 23.09 -3.56
N THR A 318 5.41 23.61 -4.64
CA THR A 318 6.18 24.37 -5.64
C THR A 318 6.39 25.84 -5.26
N LYS A 319 5.81 26.30 -4.14
CA LYS A 319 5.84 27.71 -3.72
C LYS A 319 6.64 27.95 -2.44
N CYS A 320 6.92 26.91 -1.67
CA CYS A 320 7.67 26.99 -0.41
C CYS A 320 8.36 25.63 -0.14
N ASP A 321 9.15 25.55 0.90
CA ASP A 321 9.89 24.39 1.36
C ASP A 321 9.04 23.34 2.13
N CYS A 322 7.75 23.54 2.18
CA CYS A 322 6.89 22.62 2.92
C CYS A 322 6.62 21.30 2.16
N ALA A 323 6.60 20.21 2.91
CA ALA A 323 6.23 18.88 2.44
C ALA A 323 5.13 18.29 3.34
N SER A 324 4.12 17.66 2.76
CA SER A 324 2.98 17.10 3.49
C SER A 324 2.68 15.67 3.05
N LYS A 325 2.27 14.82 4.00
CA LYS A 325 1.72 13.50 3.71
C LYS A 325 0.26 13.56 3.26
N GLU A 326 -0.37 14.71 3.39
CA GLU A 326 -1.75 14.92 3.00
C GLU A 326 -1.83 15.90 1.84
N TRP A 327 -2.48 15.48 0.78
CA TRP A 327 -2.84 16.36 -0.32
C TRP A 327 -4.06 17.19 0.10
N LYS A 328 -3.84 18.48 0.24
CA LYS A 328 -4.92 19.47 0.44
C LYS A 328 -5.22 20.18 -0.87
#